data_acfb30de9b9f0be852584f89193076f2
#
_entry.id   acfb30de9b9f0be852584f89193076f2
#
_cell.length_a   1.000
_cell.length_b   1.000
_cell.length_c   1.000
_cell.angle_alpha   90.00
_cell.angle_beta   90.00
_cell.angle_gamma   90.00
#
_symmetry.space_group_name_H-M   'P 1'
#
loop_
_entity.id
_entity.type
_entity.pdbx_description
1 polymer ?
#
loop_
_entity_poly.entity_id
_entity_poly.type
_entity_poly.pdbx_seq_one_letter_code
_entity_poly.pdbx_strand_id
1 'polypeptide(L)'
;MQWRKIRIRRVLLRLFQAVVAVQGATLLALAVVDYRRKQLRKPATFPRVPPKSVTAGGSEVTVYTYGEDLYRDMLDAIGQAKSRVFFETFIWKGDAVGQAFKDALIAAANRGVKVYVVFDEFANLVVRRSFYTFPSNIAVRRHPLIASPLRFPRNTGRDHRKLLVVDDHVAFLGGYNIGSLYATDWRDTHARLTGDIVWDVQNAFIDYWNLWAGRRRAALPDFGGRSWQPDIRIHRNMPRTMVYPIRGMYLAAIDRAAHHIYMTSAYFIPDEDMLSSLIRAARRGVDVRIIVPAESNHIVADWLSRGFYAQLLRHGVRLLLYQGAMVHAKTATIDGQWSTIGTANIDRLSLLGNYEINMEVFNADVARQMEEIFAVDSSNTRELTLPGWRRRHYMVKFSETVLTPFRPLL
;
A
#
# COMPACT_ATOMS: atom_id res chain seq x y z
N MET A 1 16.50 -5.87 53.83
CA MET A 1 15.58 -5.37 52.74
C MET A 1 16.31 -5.16 51.41
N GLN A 2 17.54 -4.64 51.38
CA GLN A 2 18.34 -4.42 50.15
C GLN A 2 18.68 -5.72 49.37
N TRP A 3 19.07 -6.80 50.01
CA TRP A 3 19.41 -8.06 49.36
C TRP A 3 18.24 -8.71 48.60
N ARG A 4 17.01 -8.57 49.07
CA ARG A 4 15.80 -9.05 48.40
C ARG A 4 15.54 -8.24 47.10
N LYS A 5 15.74 -6.91 47.12
CA LYS A 5 15.60 -6.02 45.95
C LYS A 5 16.63 -6.37 44.85
N ILE A 6 17.89 -6.64 45.22
CA ILE A 6 18.95 -7.02 44.28
C ILE A 6 18.67 -8.38 43.62
N ARG A 7 18.17 -9.37 44.39
CA ARG A 7 17.77 -10.67 43.85
C ARG A 7 16.60 -10.56 42.88
N ILE A 8 15.58 -9.81 43.21
CA ILE A 8 14.42 -9.56 42.33
C ILE A 8 14.86 -8.88 41.03
N ARG A 9 15.69 -7.86 41.11
CA ARG A 9 16.22 -7.15 39.93
C ARG A 9 17.01 -8.08 38.99
N ARG A 10 17.84 -8.96 39.54
CA ARG A 10 18.61 -9.98 38.76
C ARG A 10 17.67 -11.01 38.10
N VAL A 11 16.64 -11.45 38.80
CA VAL A 11 15.66 -12.39 38.24
C VAL A 11 14.88 -11.71 37.09
N LEU A 12 14.39 -10.47 37.28
CA LEU A 12 13.69 -9.72 36.26
C LEU A 12 14.59 -9.46 35.04
N LEU A 13 15.87 -9.13 35.24
CA LEU A 13 16.82 -8.93 34.14
C LEU A 13 17.05 -10.24 33.35
N ARG A 14 17.21 -11.37 34.03
CA ARG A 14 17.35 -12.68 33.37
C ARG A 14 16.09 -13.09 32.61
N LEU A 15 14.91 -12.83 33.16
CA LEU A 15 13.63 -13.05 32.47
C LEU A 15 13.52 -12.17 31.23
N PHE A 16 13.86 -10.89 31.35
CA PHE A 16 13.88 -9.98 30.21
C PHE A 16 14.85 -10.46 29.11
N GLN A 17 16.09 -10.83 29.51
CA GLN A 17 17.08 -11.37 28.57
C GLN A 17 16.60 -12.66 27.89
N ALA A 18 15.93 -13.56 28.61
CA ALA A 18 15.36 -14.77 28.05
C ALA A 18 14.25 -14.48 27.05
N VAL A 19 13.36 -13.53 27.35
CA VAL A 19 12.31 -13.09 26.42
C VAL A 19 12.91 -12.49 25.15
N VAL A 20 13.89 -11.61 25.27
CA VAL A 20 14.58 -11.00 24.11
C VAL A 20 15.31 -12.07 23.29
N ALA A 21 15.96 -13.05 23.94
CA ALA A 21 16.62 -14.14 23.23
C ALA A 21 15.63 -15.03 22.45
N VAL A 22 14.47 -15.36 23.05
CA VAL A 22 13.41 -16.12 22.37
C VAL A 22 12.83 -15.35 21.19
N GLN A 23 12.60 -14.05 21.35
CA GLN A 23 12.13 -13.18 20.26
C GLN A 23 13.16 -13.11 19.13
N GLY A 24 14.44 -12.91 19.44
CA GLY A 24 15.53 -12.89 18.46
C GLY A 24 15.68 -14.20 17.71
N ALA A 25 15.63 -15.34 18.42
CA ALA A 25 15.68 -16.66 17.81
C ALA A 25 14.47 -16.91 16.89
N THR A 26 13.27 -16.48 17.30
CA THR A 26 12.06 -16.60 16.48
C THR A 26 12.18 -15.78 15.20
N LEU A 27 12.63 -14.53 15.29
CA LEU A 27 12.84 -13.65 14.12
C LEU A 27 13.89 -14.24 13.16
N LEU A 28 14.99 -14.78 13.69
CA LEU A 28 16.02 -15.43 12.88
C LEU A 28 15.49 -16.69 12.17
N ALA A 29 14.74 -17.54 12.87
CA ALA A 29 14.10 -18.71 12.28
C ALA A 29 13.14 -18.30 11.14
N LEU A 30 12.34 -17.26 11.34
CA LEU A 30 11.45 -16.72 10.32
C LEU A 30 12.21 -16.13 9.13
N ALA A 31 13.34 -15.44 9.36
CA ALA A 31 14.18 -14.94 8.28
C ALA A 31 14.77 -16.07 7.41
N VAL A 32 15.18 -17.18 8.04
CA VAL A 32 15.65 -18.39 7.32
C VAL A 32 14.51 -19.00 6.49
N VAL A 33 13.31 -19.09 7.06
CA VAL A 33 12.11 -19.58 6.32
C VAL A 33 11.81 -18.66 5.14
N ASP A 34 11.82 -17.36 5.34
CA ASP A 34 11.59 -16.36 4.29
C ASP A 34 12.62 -16.47 3.16
N TYR A 35 13.89 -16.59 3.51
CA TYR A 35 14.98 -16.79 2.54
C TYR A 35 14.76 -18.05 1.70
N ARG A 36 14.44 -19.18 2.34
CA ARG A 36 14.15 -20.45 1.63
C ARG A 36 12.93 -20.34 0.72
N ARG A 37 11.85 -19.69 1.17
CA ARG A 37 10.64 -19.43 0.39
C ARG A 37 10.97 -18.65 -0.89
N LYS A 38 11.80 -17.60 -0.78
CA LYS A 38 12.20 -16.77 -1.93
C LYS A 38 13.03 -17.55 -2.94
N GLN A 39 13.89 -18.48 -2.49
CA GLN A 39 14.68 -19.33 -3.38
C GLN A 39 13.84 -20.39 -4.13
N LEU A 40 12.76 -20.87 -3.51
CA LEU A 40 11.89 -21.91 -4.05
C LEU A 40 10.65 -21.35 -4.77
N ARG A 41 10.60 -20.03 -4.99
CA ARG A 41 9.45 -19.36 -5.57
C ARG A 41 9.26 -19.82 -7.03
N LYS A 42 8.05 -20.33 -7.33
CA LYS A 42 7.61 -20.63 -8.68
C LYS A 42 7.15 -19.36 -9.39
N PRO A 43 7.17 -19.32 -10.74
CA PRO A 43 6.53 -18.25 -11.48
C PRO A 43 5.09 -18.07 -11.03
N ALA A 44 4.67 -16.82 -10.86
CA ALA A 44 3.33 -16.53 -10.39
C ALA A 44 2.30 -16.83 -11.48
N THR A 45 1.19 -17.42 -11.07
CA THR A 45 0.02 -17.60 -11.91
C THR A 45 -1.20 -17.08 -11.16
N PHE A 46 -1.94 -16.17 -11.77
CA PHE A 46 -3.17 -15.62 -11.22
C PHE A 46 -4.11 -15.15 -12.33
N PRO A 47 -5.42 -15.12 -12.10
CA PRO A 47 -6.37 -14.64 -13.08
C PRO A 47 -6.16 -13.15 -13.37
N ARG A 48 -6.30 -12.77 -14.64
CA ARG A 48 -6.16 -11.39 -15.12
C ARG A 48 -7.52 -10.85 -15.50
N VAL A 49 -7.78 -9.60 -15.14
CA VAL A 49 -8.95 -8.86 -15.60
C VAL A 49 -8.45 -7.80 -16.58
N PRO A 50 -8.92 -7.79 -17.83
CA PRO A 50 -8.54 -6.75 -18.80
C PRO A 50 -8.91 -5.36 -18.27
N PRO A 51 -8.11 -4.33 -18.57
CA PRO A 51 -8.44 -2.96 -18.21
C PRO A 51 -9.77 -2.53 -18.86
N LYS A 52 -10.63 -1.90 -18.07
CA LYS A 52 -11.91 -1.37 -18.52
C LYS A 52 -12.09 0.03 -17.95
N SER A 53 -12.49 0.96 -18.80
CA SER A 53 -12.79 2.33 -18.40
C SER A 53 -14.26 2.48 -18.00
N VAL A 54 -14.50 3.26 -16.98
CA VAL A 54 -15.83 3.61 -16.45
C VAL A 54 -15.87 5.11 -16.19
N THR A 55 -16.96 5.76 -16.55
CA THR A 55 -17.16 7.18 -16.26
C THR A 55 -17.71 7.36 -14.84
N ALA A 56 -17.10 8.25 -14.07
CA ALA A 56 -17.54 8.66 -12.75
C ALA A 56 -17.47 10.19 -12.65
N GLY A 57 -18.63 10.83 -12.55
CA GLY A 57 -18.71 12.29 -12.63
C GLY A 57 -18.14 12.82 -13.94
N GLY A 58 -17.35 13.87 -13.90
CA GLY A 58 -16.64 14.45 -15.06
C GLY A 58 -15.32 13.75 -15.40
N SER A 59 -15.08 12.55 -14.88
CA SER A 59 -13.80 11.83 -14.98
C SER A 59 -14.00 10.42 -15.51
N GLU A 60 -12.96 9.86 -16.14
CA GLU A 60 -12.91 8.47 -16.54
C GLU A 60 -11.91 7.72 -15.68
N VAL A 61 -12.30 6.54 -15.20
CA VAL A 61 -11.51 5.65 -14.34
C VAL A 61 -11.25 4.35 -15.08
N THR A 62 -9.99 4.03 -15.35
CA THR A 62 -9.56 2.72 -15.89
C THR A 62 -8.82 1.96 -14.82
N VAL A 63 -9.26 0.73 -14.50
CA VAL A 63 -8.63 -0.08 -13.44
C VAL A 63 -7.76 -1.17 -14.06
N TYR A 64 -6.50 -1.24 -13.60
CA TYR A 64 -5.52 -2.25 -13.99
C TYR A 64 -5.30 -3.24 -12.86
N THR A 65 -5.24 -4.52 -13.21
CA THR A 65 -4.97 -5.64 -12.31
C THR A 65 -3.67 -6.38 -12.67
N TYR A 66 -3.02 -5.99 -13.76
CA TYR A 66 -1.78 -6.58 -14.26
C TYR A 66 -0.76 -5.50 -14.63
N GLY A 67 0.49 -5.68 -14.17
CA GLY A 67 1.49 -4.63 -14.25
C GLY A 67 1.95 -4.28 -15.67
N GLU A 68 2.06 -5.28 -16.58
CA GLU A 68 2.48 -4.99 -17.97
C GLU A 68 1.49 -4.09 -18.69
N ASP A 69 0.17 -4.31 -18.50
CA ASP A 69 -0.86 -3.46 -19.10
C ASP A 69 -0.77 -2.02 -18.57
N LEU A 70 -0.60 -1.88 -17.26
CA LEU A 70 -0.41 -0.59 -16.61
C LEU A 70 0.85 0.13 -17.12
N TYR A 71 1.99 -0.58 -17.15
CA TYR A 71 3.27 0.06 -17.48
C TYR A 71 3.33 0.48 -18.95
N ARG A 72 2.72 -0.28 -19.85
CA ARG A 72 2.57 0.13 -21.25
C ARG A 72 1.87 1.49 -21.33
N ASP A 73 0.71 1.63 -20.70
CA ASP A 73 -0.07 2.87 -20.74
C ASP A 73 0.63 4.03 -20.01
N MET A 74 1.35 3.75 -18.91
CA MET A 74 2.17 4.76 -18.23
C MET A 74 3.34 5.25 -19.09
N LEU A 75 4.06 4.34 -19.74
CA LEU A 75 5.19 4.66 -20.63
C LEU A 75 4.71 5.41 -21.89
N ASP A 76 3.57 5.02 -22.45
CA ASP A 76 2.93 5.72 -23.56
C ASP A 76 2.53 7.15 -23.17
N ALA A 77 1.96 7.34 -21.99
CA ALA A 77 1.63 8.68 -21.48
C ALA A 77 2.88 9.56 -21.31
N ILE A 78 3.98 9.02 -20.73
CA ILE A 78 5.26 9.73 -20.61
C ILE A 78 5.83 10.04 -22.02
N GLY A 79 5.71 9.11 -22.96
CA GLY A 79 6.15 9.27 -24.34
C GLY A 79 5.43 10.41 -25.06
N GLN A 80 4.16 10.63 -24.76
CA GLN A 80 3.30 11.66 -25.35
C GLN A 80 3.35 13.01 -24.61
N ALA A 81 4.02 13.09 -23.47
CA ALA A 81 4.13 14.30 -22.64
C ALA A 81 4.65 15.51 -23.42
N LYS A 82 4.00 16.68 -23.27
CA LYS A 82 4.29 17.94 -23.93
C LYS A 82 4.79 19.05 -23.00
N SER A 83 4.31 19.08 -21.76
CA SER A 83 4.59 20.18 -20.83
C SER A 83 5.27 19.72 -19.55
N ARG A 84 4.72 18.73 -18.85
CA ARG A 84 5.26 18.27 -17.56
C ARG A 84 4.91 16.84 -17.21
N VAL A 85 5.80 16.20 -16.43
CA VAL A 85 5.61 14.88 -15.84
C VAL A 85 5.93 14.95 -14.36
N PHE A 86 4.99 14.53 -13.52
CA PHE A 86 5.20 14.27 -12.09
C PHE A 86 5.22 12.75 -11.88
N PHE A 87 6.34 12.23 -11.41
CA PHE A 87 6.52 10.80 -11.17
C PHE A 87 6.94 10.55 -9.73
N GLU A 88 6.18 9.75 -9.00
CA GLU A 88 6.44 9.42 -7.61
C GLU A 88 6.24 7.92 -7.39
N THR A 89 7.23 7.26 -6.75
CA THR A 89 7.16 5.82 -6.50
C THR A 89 7.90 5.44 -5.22
N PHE A 90 7.39 4.43 -4.51
CA PHE A 90 8.04 3.90 -3.31
C PHE A 90 9.23 3.03 -3.68
N ILE A 91 9.03 1.96 -4.45
CA ILE A 91 10.10 1.08 -4.92
C ILE A 91 10.30 1.26 -6.42
N TRP A 92 11.55 1.52 -6.80
CA TRP A 92 11.98 1.60 -8.19
C TRP A 92 13.19 0.70 -8.40
N LYS A 93 12.99 -0.46 -9.02
CA LYS A 93 14.06 -1.42 -9.27
C LYS A 93 14.96 -0.96 -10.42
N GLY A 94 16.26 -1.32 -10.34
CA GLY A 94 17.23 -1.09 -11.43
C GLY A 94 17.24 -2.24 -12.43
N ASP A 95 16.11 -2.85 -12.72
CA ASP A 95 15.92 -3.90 -13.72
C ASP A 95 15.46 -3.32 -15.07
N ALA A 96 15.15 -4.18 -16.04
CA ALA A 96 14.76 -3.75 -17.38
C ALA A 96 13.54 -2.83 -17.39
N VAL A 97 12.51 -3.13 -16.57
CA VAL A 97 11.31 -2.30 -16.44
C VAL A 97 11.67 -0.96 -15.80
N GLY A 98 12.41 -0.96 -14.70
CA GLY A 98 12.84 0.27 -14.05
C GLY A 98 13.72 1.13 -14.95
N GLN A 99 14.58 0.53 -15.77
CA GLN A 99 15.39 1.25 -16.75
C GLN A 99 14.51 1.87 -17.85
N ALA A 100 13.50 1.15 -18.36
CA ALA A 100 12.58 1.68 -19.37
C ALA A 100 11.84 2.94 -18.86
N PHE A 101 11.37 2.96 -17.61
CA PHE A 101 10.79 4.16 -17.00
C PHE A 101 11.80 5.30 -16.90
N LYS A 102 13.04 5.02 -16.47
CA LYS A 102 14.10 6.02 -16.39
C LYS A 102 14.40 6.63 -17.75
N ASP A 103 14.53 5.81 -18.79
CA ASP A 103 14.83 6.23 -20.15
C ASP A 103 13.69 7.06 -20.74
N ALA A 104 12.42 6.67 -20.49
CA ALA A 104 11.24 7.43 -20.92
C ALA A 104 11.21 8.85 -20.28
N LEU A 105 11.51 8.95 -18.98
CA LEU A 105 11.57 10.24 -18.26
C LEU A 105 12.72 11.12 -18.81
N ILE A 106 13.90 10.54 -19.09
CA ILE A 106 15.03 11.25 -19.70
C ILE A 106 14.66 11.71 -21.11
N ALA A 107 14.05 10.85 -21.91
CA ALA A 107 13.59 11.21 -23.26
C ALA A 107 12.56 12.35 -23.24
N ALA A 108 11.60 12.33 -22.30
CA ALA A 108 10.67 13.42 -22.11
C ALA A 108 11.38 14.75 -21.75
N ALA A 109 12.32 14.71 -20.80
CA ALA A 109 13.10 15.89 -20.42
C ALA A 109 13.94 16.45 -21.58
N ASN A 110 14.51 15.57 -22.42
CA ASN A 110 15.27 15.98 -23.62
C ASN A 110 14.38 16.61 -24.71
N ARG A 111 13.08 16.33 -24.71
CA ARG A 111 12.08 17.04 -25.55
C ARG A 111 11.68 18.40 -24.99
N GLY A 112 12.19 18.81 -23.84
CA GLY A 112 11.86 20.07 -23.16
C GLY A 112 10.71 19.96 -22.14
N VAL A 113 10.19 18.75 -21.87
CA VAL A 113 9.18 18.50 -20.85
C VAL A 113 9.78 18.71 -19.46
N LYS A 114 9.06 19.39 -18.56
CA LYS A 114 9.47 19.57 -17.16
C LYS A 114 9.21 18.29 -16.38
N VAL A 115 10.27 17.57 -16.03
CA VAL A 115 10.17 16.28 -15.33
C VAL A 115 10.56 16.42 -13.86
N TYR A 116 9.66 15.97 -12.97
CA TYR A 116 9.84 15.98 -11.53
C TYR A 116 9.70 14.54 -11.00
N VAL A 117 10.71 14.08 -10.29
CA VAL A 117 10.79 12.69 -9.79
C VAL A 117 10.91 12.68 -8.28
N VAL A 118 10.10 11.85 -7.64
CA VAL A 118 10.19 11.54 -6.20
C VAL A 118 10.30 10.04 -6.00
N PHE A 119 11.17 9.60 -5.10
CA PHE A 119 11.23 8.21 -4.65
C PHE A 119 11.74 8.10 -3.22
N ASP A 120 11.37 7.01 -2.53
CA ASP A 120 11.81 6.74 -1.16
C ASP A 120 13.22 6.14 -1.14
N GLU A 121 14.14 6.71 -0.35
CA GLU A 121 15.53 6.25 -0.29
C GLU A 121 15.67 4.91 0.46
N PHE A 122 14.85 4.67 1.49
CA PHE A 122 14.87 3.43 2.27
C PHE A 122 14.43 2.21 1.46
N ALA A 123 13.35 2.36 0.70
CA ALA A 123 12.80 1.27 -0.11
C ALA A 123 13.74 0.84 -1.25
N ASN A 124 14.73 1.67 -1.57
CA ASN A 124 15.62 1.53 -2.70
C ASN A 124 17.10 1.29 -2.33
N LEU A 125 17.39 0.98 -1.05
CA LEU A 125 18.74 0.75 -0.55
C LEU A 125 19.49 -0.39 -1.25
N VAL A 126 18.77 -1.38 -1.77
CA VAL A 126 19.33 -2.56 -2.44
C VAL A 126 19.69 -2.32 -3.91
N VAL A 127 19.28 -1.18 -4.47
CA VAL A 127 19.57 -0.78 -5.85
C VAL A 127 20.85 0.08 -5.87
N ARG A 128 21.70 -0.12 -6.88
CA ARG A 128 22.94 0.67 -7.02
C ARG A 128 22.61 2.16 -7.10
N ARG A 129 23.28 2.99 -6.31
CA ARG A 129 23.06 4.45 -6.28
C ARG A 129 23.22 5.13 -7.62
N SER A 130 24.10 4.63 -8.49
CA SER A 130 24.30 5.12 -9.86
C SER A 130 23.05 5.02 -10.73
N PHE A 131 22.14 4.08 -10.46
CA PHE A 131 20.86 3.98 -11.15
C PHE A 131 20.03 5.26 -10.97
N TYR A 132 20.09 5.90 -9.81
CA TYR A 132 19.33 7.11 -9.47
C TYR A 132 20.07 8.42 -9.81
N THR A 133 21.03 8.36 -10.71
CA THR A 133 21.67 9.55 -11.30
C THR A 133 20.87 9.97 -12.52
N PHE A 134 20.43 11.22 -12.55
CA PHE A 134 19.66 11.81 -13.63
C PHE A 134 20.38 13.02 -14.22
N PRO A 135 20.13 13.36 -15.50
CA PRO A 135 20.59 14.61 -16.09
C PRO A 135 20.05 15.83 -15.33
N SER A 136 20.74 16.97 -15.44
CA SER A 136 20.42 18.21 -14.71
C SER A 136 19.05 18.83 -15.07
N ASN A 137 18.50 18.48 -16.23
CA ASN A 137 17.19 18.92 -16.69
C ASN A 137 16.01 18.15 -16.05
N ILE A 138 16.28 17.15 -15.17
CA ILE A 138 15.28 16.44 -14.37
C ILE A 138 15.40 16.86 -12.91
N ALA A 139 14.32 17.35 -12.32
CA ALA A 139 14.26 17.69 -10.92
C ALA A 139 13.97 16.45 -10.08
N VAL A 140 14.91 16.05 -9.20
CA VAL A 140 14.79 14.84 -8.38
C VAL A 140 14.72 15.17 -6.91
N ARG A 141 13.78 14.58 -6.18
CA ARG A 141 13.72 14.54 -4.71
C ARG A 141 13.75 13.11 -4.22
N ARG A 142 14.54 12.89 -3.18
CA ARG A 142 14.61 11.61 -2.46
C ARG A 142 13.95 11.80 -1.12
N HIS A 143 12.97 10.96 -0.78
CA HIS A 143 12.49 10.91 0.60
C HIS A 143 13.61 10.33 1.48
N PRO A 144 14.08 11.04 2.52
CA PRO A 144 15.29 10.66 3.23
C PRO A 144 15.12 9.39 4.05
N LEU A 145 16.23 8.64 4.23
CA LEU A 145 16.31 7.48 5.14
C LEU A 145 15.88 7.81 6.56
N ILE A 146 16.37 8.91 7.07
CA ILE A 146 16.07 9.47 8.40
C ILE A 146 15.69 10.91 8.18
N ALA A 147 14.42 11.22 8.33
CA ALA A 147 14.00 12.59 8.45
C ALA A 147 14.46 13.12 9.82
N SER A 148 14.78 14.41 9.92
CA SER A 148 15.44 15.04 11.08
C SER A 148 15.04 14.43 12.44
N PRO A 149 15.98 13.92 13.24
CA PRO A 149 15.69 13.34 14.56
C PRO A 149 15.04 14.33 15.53
N LEU A 150 15.24 15.65 15.31
CA LEU A 150 14.65 16.71 16.10
C LEU A 150 13.13 16.88 15.89
N ARG A 151 12.55 16.20 14.94
CA ARG A 151 11.12 16.29 14.59
C ARG A 151 10.36 14.97 14.78
N PHE A 152 10.91 14.03 15.55
CA PHE A 152 10.19 12.84 15.96
C PHE A 152 8.92 13.22 16.76
N PRO A 153 7.74 12.61 16.52
CA PRO A 153 7.45 11.53 15.56
C PRO A 153 7.00 12.00 14.15
N ARG A 154 6.92 13.33 13.90
CA ARG A 154 6.33 13.92 12.67
C ARG A 154 7.07 13.60 11.36
N ASN A 155 8.18 12.90 11.42
CA ASN A 155 9.08 12.72 10.28
C ASN A 155 9.58 11.29 10.11
N THR A 156 8.88 10.29 10.65
CA THR A 156 9.28 8.88 10.59
C THR A 156 8.63 8.09 9.46
N GLY A 157 7.55 8.63 8.90
CA GLY A 157 6.79 7.96 7.83
C GLY A 157 7.58 7.83 6.52
N ARG A 158 7.36 6.73 5.82
CA ARG A 158 7.89 6.49 4.47
C ARG A 158 6.99 7.14 3.43
N ASP A 159 7.59 7.51 2.29
CA ASP A 159 6.82 7.92 1.12
C ASP A 159 6.35 6.67 0.36
N HIS A 160 5.19 6.15 0.78
CA HIS A 160 4.64 4.92 0.22
C HIS A 160 3.69 5.17 -0.95
N ARG A 161 3.62 6.41 -1.45
CA ARG A 161 2.77 6.78 -2.58
C ARG A 161 3.36 6.30 -3.91
N LYS A 162 2.47 6.09 -4.87
CA LYS A 162 2.82 5.68 -6.23
C LYS A 162 1.86 6.37 -7.17
N LEU A 163 2.35 7.39 -7.86
CA LEU A 163 1.55 8.16 -8.79
C LEU A 163 2.40 8.67 -9.98
N LEU A 164 1.72 8.88 -11.08
CA LEU A 164 2.23 9.55 -12.26
C LEU A 164 1.17 10.54 -12.73
N VAL A 165 1.54 11.77 -13.03
CA VAL A 165 0.67 12.76 -13.68
C VAL A 165 1.38 13.31 -14.91
N VAL A 166 0.69 13.35 -16.03
CA VAL A 166 1.20 13.87 -17.31
C VAL A 166 0.29 14.96 -17.84
N ASP A 167 0.85 16.14 -18.07
CA ASP A 167 0.25 17.30 -18.76
C ASP A 167 -1.12 17.74 -18.22
N ASP A 168 -1.43 17.49 -16.95
CA ASP A 168 -2.72 17.78 -16.32
C ASP A 168 -3.92 17.03 -16.96
N HIS A 169 -3.67 16.06 -17.83
CA HIS A 169 -4.69 15.35 -18.58
C HIS A 169 -4.89 13.92 -18.14
N VAL A 170 -3.83 13.27 -17.65
CA VAL A 170 -3.89 11.91 -17.19
C VAL A 170 -3.10 11.75 -15.91
N ALA A 171 -3.68 11.00 -14.96
CA ALA A 171 -3.03 10.59 -13.74
C ALA A 171 -3.15 9.08 -13.54
N PHE A 172 -2.15 8.49 -12.88
CA PHE A 172 -2.15 7.10 -12.44
C PHE A 172 -1.88 7.07 -10.95
N LEU A 173 -2.62 6.26 -10.20
CA LEU A 173 -2.36 6.03 -8.77
C LEU A 173 -2.79 4.62 -8.35
N GLY A 174 -2.10 4.05 -7.37
CA GLY A 174 -2.47 2.73 -6.82
C GLY A 174 -1.29 1.97 -6.21
N GLY A 175 -1.39 0.65 -6.13
CA GLY A 175 -0.47 -0.17 -5.37
C GLY A 175 0.84 -0.55 -6.10
N TYR A 176 0.88 -0.52 -7.44
CA TYR A 176 2.03 -0.98 -8.22
C TYR A 176 3.29 -0.15 -7.98
N ASN A 177 4.39 -0.81 -7.62
CA ASN A 177 5.75 -0.29 -7.65
C ASN A 177 6.36 -0.45 -9.06
N ILE A 178 7.58 0.02 -9.31
CA ILE A 178 8.25 -0.07 -10.62
C ILE A 178 9.33 -1.15 -10.58
N GLY A 179 9.19 -2.16 -11.44
CA GLY A 179 10.14 -3.25 -11.61
C GLY A 179 9.52 -4.50 -12.22
N SER A 180 10.36 -5.39 -12.76
CA SER A 180 9.93 -6.58 -13.51
C SER A 180 9.09 -7.54 -12.65
N LEU A 181 9.44 -7.70 -11.38
CA LEU A 181 8.68 -8.53 -10.43
C LEU A 181 7.21 -8.07 -10.29
N TYR A 182 7.00 -6.75 -10.30
CA TYR A 182 5.66 -6.18 -10.16
C TYR A 182 4.89 -6.22 -11.47
N ALA A 183 5.58 -6.28 -12.61
CA ALA A 183 4.97 -6.36 -13.92
C ALA A 183 4.15 -7.64 -14.11
N THR A 184 4.70 -8.79 -13.68
CA THR A 184 4.20 -10.13 -14.01
C THR A 184 3.84 -11.02 -12.83
N ASP A 185 4.55 -10.87 -11.69
CA ASP A 185 4.49 -11.84 -10.59
C ASP A 185 3.60 -11.40 -9.43
N TRP A 186 3.24 -10.13 -9.37
CA TRP A 186 2.40 -9.58 -8.31
C TRP A 186 1.03 -9.18 -8.85
N ARG A 187 0.00 -9.60 -8.13
CA ARG A 187 -1.37 -9.13 -8.34
C ARG A 187 -1.58 -7.85 -7.54
N ASP A 188 -1.62 -6.69 -8.21
CA ASP A 188 -1.91 -5.41 -7.56
C ASP A 188 -3.04 -4.68 -8.30
N THR A 189 -3.46 -3.52 -7.82
CA THR A 189 -4.47 -2.69 -8.45
C THR A 189 -3.97 -1.25 -8.57
N HIS A 190 -4.19 -0.67 -9.77
CA HIS A 190 -3.85 0.72 -10.07
C HIS A 190 -4.97 1.33 -10.92
N ALA A 191 -5.20 2.61 -10.77
CA ALA A 191 -6.17 3.34 -11.58
C ALA A 191 -5.45 4.36 -12.47
N ARG A 192 -5.94 4.47 -13.73
CA ARG A 192 -5.70 5.63 -14.60
C ARG A 192 -6.92 6.52 -14.54
N LEU A 193 -6.71 7.81 -14.45
CA LEU A 193 -7.71 8.84 -14.31
C LEU A 193 -7.55 9.89 -15.41
N THR A 194 -8.64 10.33 -15.99
CA THR A 194 -8.68 11.50 -16.86
C THR A 194 -9.80 12.43 -16.41
N GLY A 195 -9.84 13.67 -16.90
CA GLY A 195 -10.81 14.67 -16.49
C GLY A 195 -10.39 15.46 -15.25
N ASP A 196 -11.33 16.12 -14.60
CA ASP A 196 -11.06 17.12 -13.56
C ASP A 196 -10.35 16.58 -12.32
N ILE A 197 -10.53 15.30 -12.02
CA ILE A 197 -9.87 14.66 -10.84
C ILE A 197 -8.33 14.62 -10.95
N VAL A 198 -7.79 14.76 -12.17
CA VAL A 198 -6.34 14.77 -12.38
C VAL A 198 -5.67 15.88 -11.57
N TRP A 199 -6.34 17.03 -11.41
CA TRP A 199 -5.86 18.15 -10.59
C TRP A 199 -5.64 17.78 -9.12
N ASP A 200 -6.48 16.94 -8.54
CA ASP A 200 -6.34 16.53 -7.14
C ASP A 200 -5.14 15.60 -6.95
N VAL A 201 -4.87 14.72 -7.92
CA VAL A 201 -3.66 13.87 -7.91
C VAL A 201 -2.41 14.72 -8.11
N GLN A 202 -2.45 15.71 -9.01
CA GLN A 202 -1.36 16.66 -9.23
C GLN A 202 -1.09 17.48 -7.96
N ASN A 203 -2.13 18.04 -7.33
CA ASN A 203 -1.99 18.79 -6.08
C ASN A 203 -1.43 17.92 -4.96
N ALA A 204 -1.74 16.62 -4.92
CA ALA A 204 -1.14 15.70 -3.96
C ALA A 204 0.39 15.59 -4.15
N PHE A 205 0.88 15.56 -5.39
CA PHE A 205 2.32 15.59 -5.68
C PHE A 205 2.95 16.92 -5.29
N ILE A 206 2.35 18.04 -5.69
CA ILE A 206 2.86 19.41 -5.44
C ILE A 206 2.96 19.67 -3.95
N ASP A 207 1.94 19.32 -3.16
CA ASP A 207 1.95 19.50 -1.72
C ASP A 207 3.09 18.72 -1.05
N TYR A 208 3.29 17.48 -1.47
CA TYR A 208 4.41 16.68 -0.97
C TYR A 208 5.76 17.26 -1.39
N TRP A 209 5.89 17.65 -2.65
CA TRP A 209 7.09 18.31 -3.15
C TRP A 209 7.41 19.57 -2.34
N ASN A 210 6.41 20.39 -2.05
CA ASN A 210 6.57 21.65 -1.35
C ASN A 210 6.85 21.51 0.15
N LEU A 211 6.51 20.37 0.77
CA LEU A 211 6.92 20.08 2.17
C LEU A 211 8.44 20.12 2.36
N TRP A 212 9.19 19.82 1.31
CA TRP A 212 10.65 19.76 1.32
C TRP A 212 11.28 20.92 0.55
N ALA A 213 10.49 21.94 0.19
CA ALA A 213 11.00 23.16 -0.43
C ALA A 213 11.86 23.95 0.56
N GLY A 214 12.85 24.70 0.05
CA GLY A 214 13.76 25.49 0.84
C GLY A 214 14.70 26.31 -0.05
N ARG A 215 15.67 27.02 0.57
CA ARG A 215 16.59 27.91 -0.17
C ARG A 215 17.27 27.29 -1.39
N ARG A 216 17.50 25.97 -1.39
CA ARG A 216 18.19 25.26 -2.48
C ARG A 216 17.25 24.56 -3.45
N ARG A 217 15.95 24.53 -3.20
CA ARG A 217 14.96 23.81 -4.01
C ARG A 217 13.67 24.63 -4.03
N ALA A 218 13.38 25.21 -5.17
CA ALA A 218 12.18 26.00 -5.36
C ALA A 218 10.91 25.15 -5.10
N ALA A 219 9.91 25.79 -4.51
CA ALA A 219 8.57 25.25 -4.46
C ALA A 219 7.99 25.19 -5.88
N LEU A 220 7.14 24.20 -6.13
CA LEU A 220 6.29 24.20 -7.31
C LEU A 220 5.15 25.17 -7.10
N PRO A 221 4.79 25.97 -8.10
CA PRO A 221 3.61 26.81 -8.04
C PRO A 221 2.35 25.94 -7.96
N ASP A 222 1.30 26.49 -7.38
CA ASP A 222 -0.06 25.96 -7.52
C ASP A 222 -0.50 26.21 -8.96
N PHE A 223 -0.66 25.13 -9.74
CA PHE A 223 -1.09 25.23 -11.14
C PHE A 223 -2.61 25.40 -11.29
N GLY A 224 -3.34 25.45 -10.19
CA GLY A 224 -4.70 26.05 -10.11
C GLY A 224 -5.76 25.08 -10.42
N GLY A 225 -6.05 24.11 -10.86
CA GLY A 225 -7.29 23.33 -11.02
C GLY A 225 -7.82 22.84 -9.68
N ARG A 226 -9.00 23.31 -9.33
CA ARG A 226 -9.75 22.82 -8.17
C ARG A 226 -11.18 22.63 -8.58
N SER A 227 -11.69 21.42 -8.44
CA SER A 227 -13.09 21.13 -8.69
C SER A 227 -13.71 20.42 -7.48
N TRP A 228 -14.99 20.65 -7.30
CA TRP A 228 -15.78 19.85 -6.38
C TRP A 228 -16.27 18.62 -7.15
N GLN A 229 -15.52 17.50 -7.01
CA GLN A 229 -15.93 16.21 -7.57
C GLN A 229 -16.75 15.46 -6.52
N PRO A 230 -18.06 15.30 -6.68
CA PRO A 230 -18.86 14.57 -5.72
C PRO A 230 -18.56 13.06 -5.73
N ASP A 231 -18.23 12.53 -6.91
CA ASP A 231 -18.10 11.09 -7.14
C ASP A 231 -16.72 10.56 -6.83
N ILE A 232 -15.66 11.37 -6.96
CA ILE A 232 -14.27 10.95 -6.73
C ILE A 232 -13.59 11.93 -5.76
N ARG A 233 -12.85 11.39 -4.79
CA ARG A 233 -12.06 12.17 -3.84
C ARG A 233 -10.68 11.56 -3.67
N ILE A 234 -9.65 12.39 -3.59
CA ILE A 234 -8.28 11.96 -3.32
C ILE A 234 -7.95 12.24 -1.86
N HIS A 235 -7.76 11.17 -1.10
CA HIS A 235 -7.32 11.22 0.29
C HIS A 235 -5.81 10.99 0.39
N ARG A 236 -5.13 11.82 1.15
CA ARG A 236 -3.67 11.76 1.32
C ARG A 236 -3.29 11.84 2.79
N ASN A 237 -2.56 10.86 3.26
CA ASN A 237 -1.95 10.91 4.58
C ASN A 237 -0.68 11.76 4.51
N MET A 238 -0.57 12.70 5.41
CA MET A 238 0.52 13.69 5.49
C MET A 238 1.11 13.71 6.92
N PRO A 239 2.01 12.78 7.26
CA PRO A 239 2.57 12.64 8.61
C PRO A 239 3.19 13.93 9.17
N ARG A 240 3.84 14.74 8.32
CA ARG A 240 4.47 15.99 8.74
C ARG A 240 3.47 17.00 9.31
N THR A 241 2.23 16.98 8.85
CA THR A 241 1.14 17.84 9.31
C THR A 241 0.15 17.11 10.21
N MET A 242 0.39 15.82 10.52
CA MET A 242 -0.46 14.95 11.35
C MET A 242 -1.89 14.81 10.79
N VAL A 243 -2.02 14.76 9.46
CA VAL A 243 -3.31 14.61 8.76
C VAL A 243 -3.40 13.20 8.18
N TYR A 244 -4.42 12.42 8.59
CA TYR A 244 -4.59 11.01 8.23
C TYR A 244 -6.04 10.68 7.85
N PRO A 245 -6.56 11.22 6.73
CA PRO A 245 -7.96 11.05 6.34
C PRO A 245 -8.32 9.63 5.91
N ILE A 246 -7.36 8.84 5.40
CA ILE A 246 -7.61 7.52 4.83
C ILE A 246 -8.23 6.57 5.86
N ARG A 247 -7.75 6.60 7.11
CA ARG A 247 -8.32 5.80 8.19
C ARG A 247 -9.79 6.14 8.44
N GLY A 248 -10.11 7.42 8.51
CA GLY A 248 -11.48 7.91 8.71
C GLY A 248 -12.40 7.55 7.55
N MET A 249 -11.90 7.62 6.31
CA MET A 249 -12.60 7.20 5.09
C MET A 249 -13.04 5.72 5.20
N TYR A 250 -12.11 4.80 5.54
CA TYR A 250 -12.45 3.38 5.73
C TYR A 250 -13.48 3.15 6.84
N LEU A 251 -13.27 3.76 8.02
CA LEU A 251 -14.19 3.59 9.16
C LEU A 251 -15.59 4.09 8.81
N ALA A 252 -15.71 5.26 8.18
CA ALA A 252 -16.98 5.81 7.77
C ALA A 252 -17.71 4.94 6.72
N ALA A 253 -16.98 4.34 5.79
CA ALA A 253 -17.55 3.46 4.78
C ALA A 253 -18.03 2.12 5.39
N ILE A 254 -17.21 1.50 6.26
CA ILE A 254 -17.55 0.24 6.95
C ILE A 254 -18.77 0.41 7.87
N ASP A 255 -18.86 1.52 8.59
CA ASP A 255 -19.99 1.76 9.51
C ASP A 255 -21.31 1.98 8.77
N ARG A 256 -21.28 2.47 7.52
CA ARG A 256 -22.46 2.65 6.66
C ARG A 256 -22.88 1.40 5.91
N ALA A 257 -22.03 0.39 5.81
CA ALA A 257 -22.31 -0.83 5.07
C ALA A 257 -23.58 -1.52 5.55
N ALA A 258 -24.46 -1.89 4.59
CA ALA A 258 -25.76 -2.54 4.84
C ALA A 258 -25.80 -3.97 4.28
N HIS A 259 -25.09 -4.26 3.19
CA HIS A 259 -25.19 -5.54 2.49
C HIS A 259 -23.87 -6.30 2.45
N HIS A 260 -22.80 -5.69 1.93
CA HIS A 260 -21.50 -6.36 1.82
C HIS A 260 -20.31 -5.41 1.87
N ILE A 261 -19.20 -5.94 2.38
CA ILE A 261 -17.87 -5.31 2.38
C ILE A 261 -16.89 -6.29 1.78
N TYR A 262 -16.29 -5.94 0.64
CA TYR A 262 -15.24 -6.72 -0.01
C TYR A 262 -13.95 -5.94 -0.02
N MET A 263 -12.91 -6.49 0.64
CA MET A 263 -11.63 -5.82 0.81
C MET A 263 -10.48 -6.71 0.33
N THR A 264 -9.47 -6.10 -0.27
CA THR A 264 -8.17 -6.76 -0.54
C THR A 264 -7.07 -5.94 0.10
N SER A 265 -6.24 -6.56 0.94
CA SER A 265 -5.12 -5.89 1.60
C SER A 265 -3.90 -6.79 1.61
N ALA A 266 -2.76 -6.24 1.16
CA ALA A 266 -1.49 -6.95 1.18
C ALA A 266 -1.00 -7.25 2.59
N TYR A 267 -1.19 -6.30 3.50
CA TYR A 267 -0.91 -6.42 4.93
C TYR A 267 -2.16 -6.03 5.70
N PHE A 268 -2.71 -6.97 6.46
CA PHE A 268 -3.95 -6.77 7.21
C PHE A 268 -3.67 -6.90 8.72
N ILE A 269 -3.29 -5.78 9.32
CA ILE A 269 -2.95 -5.64 10.75
C ILE A 269 -3.81 -4.49 11.31
N PRO A 270 -5.15 -4.68 11.37
CA PRO A 270 -6.07 -3.61 11.75
C PRO A 270 -5.83 -3.13 13.18
N ASP A 271 -6.01 -1.84 13.43
CA ASP A 271 -6.14 -1.33 14.78
C ASP A 271 -7.49 -1.75 15.41
N GLU A 272 -7.68 -1.48 16.70
CA GLU A 272 -8.87 -1.92 17.44
C GLU A 272 -10.18 -1.34 16.89
N ASP A 273 -10.18 -0.09 16.42
CA ASP A 273 -11.38 0.54 15.86
C ASP A 273 -11.75 -0.09 14.53
N MET A 274 -10.77 -0.30 13.65
CA MET A 274 -10.97 -0.97 12.36
C MET A 274 -11.48 -2.40 12.54
N LEU A 275 -10.84 -3.16 13.43
CA LEU A 275 -11.24 -4.52 13.78
C LEU A 275 -12.66 -4.56 14.32
N SER A 276 -12.97 -3.67 15.26
CA SER A 276 -14.29 -3.56 15.89
C SER A 276 -15.37 -3.14 14.89
N SER A 277 -15.08 -2.23 13.96
CA SER A 277 -16.03 -1.80 12.92
C SER A 277 -16.38 -2.94 11.97
N LEU A 278 -15.39 -3.72 11.51
CA LEU A 278 -15.63 -4.91 10.68
C LEU A 278 -16.46 -5.97 11.41
N ILE A 279 -16.18 -6.22 12.70
CA ILE A 279 -16.95 -7.15 13.52
C ILE A 279 -18.37 -6.65 13.74
N ARG A 280 -18.57 -5.35 14.00
CA ARG A 280 -19.92 -4.76 14.12
C ARG A 280 -20.70 -4.89 12.81
N ALA A 281 -20.06 -4.66 11.65
CA ALA A 281 -20.69 -4.84 10.35
C ALA A 281 -21.16 -6.30 10.16
N ALA A 282 -20.28 -7.29 10.41
CA ALA A 282 -20.63 -8.70 10.32
C ALA A 282 -21.77 -9.09 11.29
N ARG A 283 -21.78 -8.54 12.52
CA ARG A 283 -22.88 -8.74 13.48
C ARG A 283 -24.23 -8.11 13.06
N ARG A 284 -24.20 -7.08 12.21
CA ARG A 284 -25.41 -6.52 11.58
C ARG A 284 -25.95 -7.38 10.43
N GLY A 285 -25.21 -8.44 10.05
CA GLY A 285 -25.58 -9.31 8.93
C GLY A 285 -24.92 -8.93 7.60
N VAL A 286 -23.99 -7.98 7.61
CA VAL A 286 -23.22 -7.60 6.41
C VAL A 286 -22.27 -8.73 6.02
N ASP A 287 -22.23 -9.12 4.75
CA ASP A 287 -21.27 -10.10 4.21
C ASP A 287 -19.86 -9.47 4.08
N VAL A 288 -19.02 -9.72 5.07
CA VAL A 288 -17.67 -9.15 5.13
C VAL A 288 -16.66 -10.19 4.62
N ARG A 289 -16.00 -9.89 3.49
CA ARG A 289 -14.98 -10.76 2.89
C ARG A 289 -13.68 -9.98 2.72
N ILE A 290 -12.58 -10.60 3.15
CA ILE A 290 -11.25 -9.98 3.09
C ILE A 290 -10.29 -10.94 2.39
N ILE A 291 -9.73 -10.51 1.25
CA ILE A 291 -8.63 -11.20 0.56
C ILE A 291 -7.31 -10.71 1.15
N VAL A 292 -6.50 -11.67 1.58
CA VAL A 292 -5.11 -11.44 2.03
C VAL A 292 -4.18 -12.44 1.34
N PRO A 293 -2.89 -12.18 1.19
CA PRO A 293 -1.97 -13.16 0.62
C PRO A 293 -1.89 -14.41 1.51
N ALA A 294 -1.89 -15.60 0.90
CA ALA A 294 -1.57 -16.84 1.62
C ALA A 294 -0.13 -16.78 2.16
N GLU A 295 0.75 -16.19 1.36
CA GLU A 295 2.14 -15.90 1.67
C GLU A 295 2.53 -14.53 1.14
N SER A 296 2.94 -13.61 2.02
CA SER A 296 3.43 -12.30 1.59
C SER A 296 4.96 -12.29 1.40
N ASN A 297 5.48 -11.18 0.91
CA ASN A 297 6.92 -10.94 0.80
C ASN A 297 7.56 -10.49 2.14
N HIS A 298 6.76 -10.31 3.20
CA HIS A 298 7.21 -9.94 4.56
C HIS A 298 6.67 -10.91 5.60
N ILE A 299 7.46 -11.93 5.91
CA ILE A 299 7.06 -13.01 6.82
C ILE A 299 6.60 -12.50 8.20
N VAL A 300 7.21 -11.45 8.72
CA VAL A 300 6.82 -10.86 10.02
C VAL A 300 5.41 -10.27 9.94
N ALA A 301 5.07 -9.57 8.87
CA ALA A 301 3.73 -9.03 8.65
C ALA A 301 2.69 -10.16 8.55
N ASP A 302 3.01 -11.27 7.85
CA ASP A 302 2.14 -12.45 7.81
C ASP A 302 1.82 -13.00 9.21
N TRP A 303 2.82 -13.10 10.06
CA TRP A 303 2.65 -13.63 11.41
C TRP A 303 1.86 -12.69 12.32
N LEU A 304 2.05 -11.39 12.18
CA LEU A 304 1.31 -10.39 12.95
C LEU A 304 -0.16 -10.31 12.53
N SER A 305 -0.44 -10.36 11.21
CA SER A 305 -1.80 -10.42 10.66
C SER A 305 -2.61 -11.60 11.20
N ARG A 306 -1.97 -12.77 11.29
CA ARG A 306 -2.60 -14.02 11.75
C ARG A 306 -3.23 -13.93 13.14
N GLY A 307 -2.73 -13.06 13.99
CA GLY A 307 -3.25 -12.90 15.35
C GLY A 307 -4.69 -12.36 15.41
N PHE A 308 -5.19 -11.71 14.36
CA PHE A 308 -6.55 -11.18 14.28
C PHE A 308 -7.54 -12.19 13.68
N TYR A 309 -7.06 -13.19 12.94
CA TYR A 309 -7.90 -14.10 12.15
C TYR A 309 -8.90 -14.88 12.99
N ALA A 310 -8.50 -15.40 14.18
CA ALA A 310 -9.41 -16.13 15.04
C ALA A 310 -10.58 -15.28 15.53
N GLN A 311 -10.36 -13.99 15.78
CA GLN A 311 -11.39 -13.06 16.23
C GLN A 311 -12.36 -12.74 15.09
N LEU A 312 -11.86 -12.42 13.91
CA LEU A 312 -12.66 -12.16 12.72
C LEU A 312 -13.53 -13.36 12.34
N LEU A 313 -12.93 -14.55 12.24
CA LEU A 313 -13.66 -15.79 11.90
C LEU A 313 -14.74 -16.15 12.91
N ARG A 314 -14.54 -15.90 14.22
CA ARG A 314 -15.59 -16.13 15.24
C ARG A 314 -16.80 -15.24 15.05
N HIS A 315 -16.64 -14.09 14.44
CA HIS A 315 -17.71 -13.11 14.22
C HIS A 315 -18.26 -13.11 12.80
N GLY A 316 -17.94 -14.15 12.00
CA GLY A 316 -18.52 -14.33 10.68
C GLY A 316 -17.82 -13.57 9.55
N VAL A 317 -16.71 -12.87 9.82
CA VAL A 317 -15.89 -12.28 8.76
C VAL A 317 -15.16 -13.40 8.00
N ARG A 318 -15.28 -13.42 6.68
CA ARG A 318 -14.67 -14.43 5.81
C ARG A 318 -13.28 -13.98 5.38
N LEU A 319 -12.29 -14.82 5.61
CA LEU A 319 -10.90 -14.59 5.23
C LEU A 319 -10.53 -15.50 4.06
N LEU A 320 -10.12 -14.89 2.96
CA LEU A 320 -9.81 -15.53 1.69
C LEU A 320 -8.29 -15.42 1.44
N LEU A 321 -7.59 -16.56 1.47
CA LEU A 321 -6.13 -16.61 1.29
C LEU A 321 -5.80 -16.75 -0.19
N TYR A 322 -5.27 -15.69 -0.81
CA TYR A 322 -4.91 -15.64 -2.22
C TYR A 322 -3.75 -16.59 -2.53
N GLN A 323 -3.87 -17.37 -3.62
CA GLN A 323 -2.95 -18.45 -3.97
C GLN A 323 -2.08 -18.08 -5.17
N GLY A 324 -0.92 -18.73 -5.31
CA GLY A 324 -0.09 -18.73 -6.52
C GLY A 324 0.67 -17.44 -6.81
N ALA A 325 0.29 -16.30 -6.22
CA ALA A 325 0.96 -15.01 -6.38
C ALA A 325 0.88 -14.18 -5.11
N MET A 326 1.73 -13.16 -4.99
CA MET A 326 1.57 -12.11 -3.98
C MET A 326 0.43 -11.18 -4.40
N VAL A 327 -0.71 -11.22 -3.71
CA VAL A 327 -1.72 -10.17 -3.84
C VAL A 327 -1.25 -8.95 -3.04
N HIS A 328 -1.05 -7.82 -3.74
CA HIS A 328 -0.54 -6.59 -3.14
C HIS A 328 -1.51 -5.41 -3.27
N ALA A 329 -2.73 -5.64 -3.73
CA ALA A 329 -3.78 -4.64 -3.86
C ALA A 329 -4.21 -4.07 -2.50
N LYS A 330 -4.61 -2.80 -2.50
CA LYS A 330 -5.20 -2.09 -1.38
C LYS A 330 -6.49 -1.46 -1.87
N THR A 331 -7.54 -2.28 -1.86
CA THR A 331 -8.84 -1.94 -2.41
C THR A 331 -9.97 -2.35 -1.47
N ALA A 332 -11.07 -1.63 -1.56
CA ALA A 332 -12.32 -2.07 -0.97
C ALA A 332 -13.49 -1.63 -1.85
N THR A 333 -14.58 -2.39 -1.82
CA THR A 333 -15.87 -2.02 -2.40
C THR A 333 -16.98 -2.39 -1.44
N ILE A 334 -18.00 -1.53 -1.34
CA ILE A 334 -19.08 -1.66 -0.35
C ILE A 334 -20.41 -1.38 -1.04
N ASP A 335 -21.36 -2.32 -0.87
CA ASP A 335 -22.76 -2.22 -1.25
C ASP A 335 -23.03 -1.82 -2.70
N GLY A 336 -22.10 -2.08 -3.63
CA GLY A 336 -22.22 -1.69 -5.03
C GLY A 336 -22.27 -0.18 -5.27
N GLN A 337 -21.84 0.65 -4.30
CA GLN A 337 -21.96 2.11 -4.34
C GLN A 337 -20.63 2.83 -4.09
N TRP A 338 -19.79 2.27 -3.25
CA TRP A 338 -18.56 2.87 -2.79
C TRP A 338 -17.37 1.99 -3.10
N SER A 339 -16.24 2.60 -3.49
CA SER A 339 -14.98 1.90 -3.70
C SER A 339 -13.79 2.75 -3.34
N THR A 340 -12.66 2.09 -3.03
CA THR A 340 -11.36 2.76 -2.90
C THR A 340 -10.24 1.94 -3.55
N ILE A 341 -9.32 2.65 -4.19
CA ILE A 341 -8.07 2.13 -4.73
C ILE A 341 -6.95 3.04 -4.24
N GLY A 342 -5.85 2.47 -3.73
CA GLY A 342 -4.76 3.31 -3.28
C GLY A 342 -3.51 2.57 -2.85
N THR A 343 -2.73 3.24 -2.01
CA THR A 343 -1.44 2.74 -1.53
C THR A 343 -1.48 2.24 -0.09
N ALA A 344 -2.49 2.63 0.70
CA ALA A 344 -2.56 2.35 2.12
C ALA A 344 -3.04 0.93 2.42
N ASN A 345 -2.22 0.13 3.08
CA ASN A 345 -2.64 -1.13 3.69
C ASN A 345 -3.51 -0.88 4.94
N ILE A 346 -4.17 -1.91 5.40
CA ILE A 346 -4.88 -1.90 6.67
C ILE A 346 -3.90 -2.26 7.80
N ASP A 347 -2.95 -1.37 8.03
CA ASP A 347 -1.98 -1.44 9.12
C ASP A 347 -1.72 -0.04 9.70
N ARG A 348 -1.13 0.01 10.90
CA ARG A 348 -0.91 1.26 11.61
C ARG A 348 0.09 2.18 10.89
N LEU A 349 1.12 1.62 10.26
CA LEU A 349 2.10 2.43 9.53
C LEU A 349 1.46 3.12 8.33
N SER A 350 0.65 2.41 7.55
CA SER A 350 -0.06 2.98 6.42
C SER A 350 -1.13 3.98 6.86
N LEU A 351 -1.91 3.65 7.90
CA LEU A 351 -3.05 4.47 8.29
C LEU A 351 -2.68 5.69 9.14
N LEU A 352 -1.57 5.66 9.92
CA LEU A 352 -1.20 6.69 10.89
C LEU A 352 0.29 7.10 10.86
N GLY A 353 1.07 6.62 9.90
CA GLY A 353 2.52 6.83 9.89
C GLY A 353 3.11 7.28 8.56
N ASN A 354 2.73 6.64 7.46
CA ASN A 354 3.31 6.88 6.14
C ASN A 354 2.59 7.99 5.36
N TYR A 355 3.30 8.55 4.36
CA TYR A 355 2.65 9.27 3.28
C TYR A 355 1.97 8.24 2.38
N GLU A 356 0.66 8.33 2.24
CA GLU A 356 -0.18 7.43 1.46
C GLU A 356 -1.14 8.25 0.59
N ILE A 357 -1.68 7.63 -0.46
CA ILE A 357 -2.70 8.21 -1.31
C ILE A 357 -3.75 7.16 -1.66
N ASN A 358 -5.02 7.50 -1.44
CA ASN A 358 -6.15 6.67 -1.84
C ASN A 358 -7.16 7.50 -2.62
N MET A 359 -7.69 6.92 -3.67
CA MET A 359 -8.88 7.39 -4.36
C MET A 359 -10.10 6.78 -3.68
N GLU A 360 -11.08 7.59 -3.31
CA GLU A 360 -12.41 7.21 -2.86
C GLU A 360 -13.41 7.52 -3.98
N VAL A 361 -14.28 6.58 -4.32
CA VAL A 361 -15.24 6.72 -5.42
C VAL A 361 -16.63 6.37 -4.95
N PHE A 362 -17.58 7.26 -5.16
CA PHE A 362 -19.02 7.09 -4.95
C PHE A 362 -19.70 6.93 -6.31
N ASN A 363 -19.61 5.76 -6.92
CA ASN A 363 -20.17 5.50 -8.24
C ASN A 363 -20.48 4.01 -8.40
N ALA A 364 -21.73 3.68 -8.76
CA ALA A 364 -22.20 2.30 -8.85
C ALA A 364 -21.51 1.49 -9.96
N ASP A 365 -21.13 2.11 -11.07
CA ASP A 365 -20.49 1.40 -12.18
C ASP A 365 -19.04 1.06 -11.84
N VAL A 366 -18.31 1.98 -11.18
CA VAL A 366 -16.96 1.69 -10.65
C VAL A 366 -17.03 0.63 -9.55
N ALA A 367 -18.00 0.73 -8.63
CA ALA A 367 -18.18 -0.26 -7.57
C ALA A 367 -18.48 -1.65 -8.15
N ARG A 368 -19.34 -1.75 -9.15
CA ARG A 368 -19.62 -3.01 -9.86
C ARG A 368 -18.35 -3.60 -10.51
N GLN A 369 -17.56 -2.77 -11.18
CA GLN A 369 -16.27 -3.20 -11.74
C GLN A 369 -15.33 -3.73 -10.65
N MET A 370 -15.26 -3.07 -9.49
CA MET A 370 -14.43 -3.51 -8.37
C MET A 370 -14.95 -4.81 -7.75
N GLU A 371 -16.26 -5.04 -7.72
CA GLU A 371 -16.87 -6.30 -7.29
C GLU A 371 -16.57 -7.44 -8.29
N GLU A 372 -16.62 -7.17 -9.60
CA GLU A 372 -16.22 -8.13 -10.64
C GLU A 372 -14.75 -8.53 -10.46
N ILE A 373 -13.86 -7.57 -10.23
CA ILE A 373 -12.44 -7.82 -9.95
C ILE A 373 -12.29 -8.65 -8.67
N PHE A 374 -13.00 -8.29 -7.60
CA PHE A 374 -12.96 -9.04 -6.35
C PHE A 374 -13.48 -10.48 -6.51
N ALA A 375 -14.51 -10.70 -7.31
CA ALA A 375 -15.03 -12.02 -7.60
C ALA A 375 -14.01 -12.89 -8.35
N VAL A 376 -13.33 -12.32 -9.35
CA VAL A 376 -12.24 -13.01 -10.09
C VAL A 376 -11.08 -13.32 -9.13
N ASP A 377 -10.64 -12.38 -8.29
CA ASP A 377 -9.60 -12.62 -7.29
C ASP A 377 -10.02 -13.70 -6.28
N SER A 378 -11.29 -13.69 -5.84
CA SER A 378 -11.85 -14.67 -4.92
C SER A 378 -11.81 -16.10 -5.48
N SER A 379 -11.95 -16.27 -6.80
CA SER A 379 -11.86 -17.59 -7.44
C SER A 379 -10.46 -18.22 -7.31
N ASN A 380 -9.44 -17.39 -7.07
CA ASN A 380 -8.05 -17.83 -6.85
C ASN A 380 -7.67 -17.85 -5.35
N THR A 381 -8.65 -18.06 -4.47
CA THR A 381 -8.41 -18.09 -3.03
C THR A 381 -8.76 -19.43 -2.38
N ARG A 382 -8.21 -19.65 -1.21
CA ARG A 382 -8.64 -20.68 -0.27
C ARG A 382 -9.28 -20.00 0.94
N GLU A 383 -10.56 -20.28 1.18
CA GLU A 383 -11.24 -19.75 2.36
C GLU A 383 -10.71 -20.39 3.64
N LEU A 384 -10.48 -19.54 4.63
CA LEU A 384 -10.00 -19.95 5.93
C LEU A 384 -11.18 -20.22 6.87
N THR A 385 -11.28 -21.45 7.38
CA THR A 385 -12.33 -21.82 8.34
C THR A 385 -11.81 -21.77 9.78
N LEU A 386 -12.68 -21.45 10.73
CA LEU A 386 -12.32 -21.42 12.16
C LEU A 386 -11.82 -22.79 12.69
N PRO A 387 -12.43 -23.94 12.33
CA PRO A 387 -11.90 -25.24 12.72
C PRO A 387 -10.52 -25.50 12.13
N GLY A 388 -10.31 -25.22 10.84
CA GLY A 388 -9.00 -25.35 10.18
C GLY A 388 -7.96 -24.44 10.84
N TRP A 389 -8.35 -23.20 11.17
CA TRP A 389 -7.50 -22.26 11.86
C TRP A 389 -7.07 -22.75 13.25
N ARG A 390 -7.95 -23.35 14.02
CA ARG A 390 -7.68 -23.90 15.35
C ARG A 390 -6.76 -25.14 15.34
N ARG A 391 -6.75 -25.92 14.24
CA ARG A 391 -5.91 -27.12 14.08
C ARG A 391 -4.46 -26.84 13.69
N ARG A 392 -4.05 -25.55 13.56
CA ARG A 392 -2.66 -25.19 13.25
C ARG A 392 -1.67 -25.82 14.23
N HIS A 393 -0.45 -26.10 13.71
CA HIS A 393 0.64 -26.61 14.52
C HIS A 393 0.96 -25.69 15.70
N TYR A 394 1.30 -26.25 16.86
CA TYR A 394 1.53 -25.47 18.09
C TYR A 394 2.70 -24.49 17.95
N MET A 395 3.76 -24.81 17.19
CA MET A 395 4.88 -23.89 16.91
C MET A 395 4.43 -22.61 16.21
N VAL A 396 3.43 -22.71 15.32
CA VAL A 396 2.84 -21.55 14.65
C VAL A 396 2.15 -20.64 15.68
N LYS A 397 1.35 -21.22 16.57
CA LYS A 397 0.67 -20.45 17.64
C LYS A 397 1.66 -19.81 18.61
N PHE A 398 2.73 -20.52 18.95
CA PHE A 398 3.82 -20.01 19.80
C PHE A 398 4.48 -18.78 19.17
N SER A 399 4.88 -18.85 17.89
CA SER A 399 5.51 -17.73 17.19
C SER A 399 4.58 -16.50 17.11
N GLU A 400 3.29 -16.71 16.89
CA GLU A 400 2.28 -15.62 16.90
C GLU A 400 2.23 -14.93 18.28
N THR A 401 2.26 -15.69 19.37
CA THR A 401 2.25 -15.16 20.74
C THR A 401 3.51 -14.36 21.03
N VAL A 402 4.68 -14.90 20.65
CA VAL A 402 5.99 -14.25 20.85
C VAL A 402 6.10 -12.92 20.10
N LEU A 403 5.48 -12.83 18.91
CA LEU A 403 5.51 -11.62 18.08
C LEU A 403 4.42 -10.60 18.42
N THR A 404 3.43 -10.96 19.23
CA THR A 404 2.32 -10.05 19.60
C THR A 404 2.78 -8.67 20.12
N PRO A 405 3.84 -8.54 20.96
CA PRO A 405 4.31 -7.25 21.44
C PRO A 405 4.82 -6.30 20.34
N PHE A 406 5.13 -6.81 19.14
CA PHE A 406 5.61 -6.00 18.01
C PHE A 406 4.47 -5.41 17.16
N ARG A 407 3.21 -5.82 17.36
CA ARG A 407 2.05 -5.30 16.60
C ARG A 407 1.91 -3.78 16.61
N PRO A 408 2.14 -3.07 17.72
CA PRO A 408 2.02 -1.60 17.73
C PRO A 408 3.08 -0.89 16.88
N LEU A 409 4.12 -1.60 16.42
CA LEU A 409 5.22 -1.05 15.63
C LEU A 409 4.94 -1.11 14.11
N LEU A 410 3.91 -1.87 13.70
CA LEU A 410 3.43 -2.03 12.33
C LEU A 410 1.97 -1.61 12.25
#